data_5543bc1ef4bdcaaa61d3cd378d20bcbb
#
_entry.id   5543bc1ef4bdcaaa61d3cd378d20bcbb
#
_cell.length_a   1.000
_cell.length_b   1.000
_cell.length_c   1.000
_cell.angle_alpha   90.00
_cell.angle_beta   90.00
_cell.angle_gamma   90.00
#
_symmetry.space_group_name_H-M   'P 1'
#
loop_
_entity.id
_entity.type
_entity.pdbx_description
1 polymer ?
#
loop_
_entity_poly.entity_id
_entity_poly.type
_entity_poly.pdbx_seq_one_letter_code
_entity_poly.pdbx_strand_id
1 'polypeptide(L)'
;MWCEVKYRYEKTLDNGAQKKVTEQYVVEAVSFGEAEAAIVAEMAAYVSTGETDVRAVAIAPYAEVLFNDEDSFKFYKAKVSILSIDEKTEKVRRSNINYLVQASSIADARSCICEHFAPTMIDYEIVALAETQIIDVFERSKAESTTK
;
A
#
# COMPACT_ATOMS: atom_id res chain seq x y z
N MET A 1 0.22 -11.80 1.03
CA MET A 1 0.96 -10.79 1.79
C MET A 1 1.22 -9.56 0.93
N TRP A 2 1.36 -8.42 1.57
CA TRP A 2 1.72 -7.19 0.88
C TRP A 2 3.23 -7.05 0.86
N CYS A 3 3.78 -6.70 -0.32
CA CYS A 3 5.22 -6.50 -0.49
C CYS A 3 5.47 -5.09 -0.99
N GLU A 4 6.48 -4.43 -0.44
CA GLU A 4 6.98 -3.16 -0.95
C GLU A 4 8.03 -3.47 -2.01
N VAL A 5 7.90 -2.88 -3.19
CA VAL A 5 8.79 -3.09 -4.31
C VAL A 5 9.35 -1.75 -4.78
N LYS A 6 10.65 -1.68 -4.93
CA LYS A 6 11.32 -0.55 -5.56
C LYS A 6 11.70 -0.95 -6.98
N TYR A 7 11.13 -0.25 -7.95
CA TYR A 7 11.28 -0.55 -9.36
C TYR A 7 11.97 0.60 -10.07
N ARG A 8 13.03 0.30 -10.78
CA ARG A 8 13.82 1.29 -11.53
C ARG A 8 13.61 1.11 -13.01
N TYR A 9 13.30 2.21 -13.70
CA TYR A 9 13.10 2.19 -15.15
C TYR A 9 13.37 3.57 -15.74
N GLU A 10 13.41 3.66 -17.06
CA GLU A 10 13.55 4.92 -17.76
C GLU A 10 12.18 5.51 -18.06
N LYS A 11 11.93 6.70 -17.53
CA LYS A 11 10.69 7.42 -17.72
C LYS A 11 10.89 8.52 -18.75
N THR A 12 9.97 8.63 -19.71
CA THR A 12 9.98 9.70 -20.68
C THR A 12 9.32 10.94 -20.08
N LEU A 13 10.06 12.04 -20.03
CA LEU A 13 9.57 13.30 -19.50
C LEU A 13 8.79 14.06 -20.59
N ASP A 14 8.06 15.10 -20.18
CA ASP A 14 7.23 15.92 -21.07
C ASP A 14 8.05 16.56 -22.22
N ASN A 15 9.33 16.83 -21.97
CA ASN A 15 10.23 17.39 -22.98
C ASN A 15 10.85 16.34 -23.90
N GLY A 16 10.44 15.08 -23.79
CA GLY A 16 10.99 13.99 -24.58
C GLY A 16 12.26 13.36 -24.03
N ALA A 17 12.87 13.95 -23.01
CA ALA A 17 14.07 13.39 -22.39
C ALA A 17 13.73 12.16 -21.58
N GLN A 18 14.66 11.20 -21.51
CA GLN A 18 14.51 10.01 -20.68
C GLN A 18 15.32 10.15 -19.41
N LYS A 19 14.71 9.76 -18.30
CA LYS A 19 15.33 9.82 -16.98
C LYS A 19 15.12 8.50 -16.26
N LYS A 20 16.18 7.97 -15.66
CA LYS A 20 16.09 6.80 -14.80
C LYS A 20 15.46 7.23 -13.48
N VAL A 21 14.38 6.56 -13.10
CA VAL A 21 13.67 6.80 -11.84
C VAL A 21 13.51 5.51 -11.09
N THR A 22 13.51 5.61 -9.77
CA THR A 22 13.16 4.48 -8.89
C THR A 22 11.87 4.84 -8.18
N GLU A 23 10.84 4.05 -8.41
CA GLU A 23 9.52 4.28 -7.85
C GLU A 23 9.14 3.14 -6.90
N GLN A 24 8.33 3.46 -5.91
CA GLN A 24 7.91 2.52 -4.90
C GLN A 24 6.47 2.10 -5.15
N TYR A 25 6.24 0.79 -5.10
CA TYR A 25 4.94 0.17 -5.28
C TYR A 25 4.67 -0.83 -4.16
N VAL A 26 3.41 -1.14 -3.95
CA VAL A 26 2.99 -2.23 -3.06
C VAL A 26 2.25 -3.26 -3.90
N VAL A 27 2.64 -4.52 -3.74
CA VAL A 27 2.10 -5.62 -4.55
C VAL A 27 1.62 -6.72 -3.61
N GLU A 28 0.42 -7.23 -3.85
CA GLU A 28 -0.10 -8.39 -3.15
C GLU A 28 0.44 -9.66 -3.82
N ALA A 29 1.17 -10.47 -3.05
CA ALA A 29 1.80 -11.68 -3.59
C ALA A 29 1.97 -12.73 -2.49
N VAL A 30 2.16 -13.97 -2.90
CA VAL A 30 2.41 -15.08 -1.96
C VAL A 30 3.90 -15.31 -1.72
N SER A 31 4.76 -14.71 -2.52
CA SER A 31 6.22 -14.82 -2.38
C SER A 31 6.89 -13.60 -2.98
N PHE A 32 8.18 -13.41 -2.65
CA PHE A 32 8.98 -12.34 -3.25
C PHE A 32 9.14 -12.53 -4.75
N GLY A 33 9.29 -13.77 -5.21
CA GLY A 33 9.38 -14.08 -6.64
C GLY A 33 8.11 -13.69 -7.37
N GLU A 34 6.94 -13.96 -6.81
CA GLU A 34 5.66 -13.55 -7.39
C GLU A 34 5.53 -12.02 -7.40
N ALA A 35 5.95 -11.34 -6.33
CA ALA A 35 5.93 -9.89 -6.28
C ALA A 35 6.79 -9.27 -7.36
N GLU A 36 7.99 -9.80 -7.57
CA GLU A 36 8.91 -9.34 -8.61
C GLU A 36 8.30 -9.55 -9.99
N ALA A 37 7.77 -10.72 -10.28
CA ALA A 37 7.11 -11.00 -11.56
C ALA A 37 5.90 -10.11 -11.78
N ALA A 38 5.11 -9.86 -10.73
CA ALA A 38 3.92 -9.04 -10.81
C ALA A 38 4.25 -7.58 -11.16
N ILE A 39 5.27 -6.99 -10.54
CA ILE A 39 5.62 -5.60 -10.84
C ILE A 39 6.14 -5.46 -12.27
N VAL A 40 6.91 -6.41 -12.76
CA VAL A 40 7.38 -6.41 -14.14
C VAL A 40 6.20 -6.45 -15.11
N ALA A 41 5.22 -7.31 -14.85
CA ALA A 41 4.04 -7.43 -15.69
C ALA A 41 3.18 -6.14 -15.67
N GLU A 42 2.96 -5.59 -14.48
CA GLU A 42 2.14 -4.37 -14.33
C GLU A 42 2.80 -3.15 -14.97
N MET A 43 4.12 -3.06 -14.91
CA MET A 43 4.86 -1.93 -15.46
C MET A 43 5.17 -2.04 -16.95
N ALA A 44 4.91 -3.19 -17.57
CA ALA A 44 5.22 -3.42 -18.97
C ALA A 44 4.58 -2.40 -19.91
N ALA A 45 3.37 -1.93 -19.58
CA ALA A 45 2.66 -0.95 -20.39
C ALA A 45 3.28 0.46 -20.33
N TYR A 46 4.06 0.74 -19.30
CA TYR A 46 4.64 2.07 -19.05
C TYR A 46 6.11 2.16 -19.42
N VAL A 47 6.74 1.02 -19.67
CA VAL A 47 8.16 0.94 -20.04
C VAL A 47 8.26 0.59 -21.50
N SER A 48 8.68 1.55 -22.32
CA SER A 48 8.77 1.34 -23.77
C SER A 48 10.15 0.89 -24.22
N THR A 49 11.20 1.39 -23.59
CA THR A 49 12.59 1.09 -23.95
C THR A 49 13.46 1.19 -22.69
N GLY A 50 14.65 0.63 -22.79
CA GLY A 50 15.66 0.74 -21.75
C GLY A 50 15.65 -0.41 -20.77
N GLU A 51 16.60 -0.36 -19.87
CA GLU A 51 16.74 -1.37 -18.83
C GLU A 51 15.78 -1.11 -17.68
N THR A 52 15.21 -2.19 -17.16
CA THR A 52 14.38 -2.16 -15.98
C THR A 52 15.00 -3.04 -14.91
N ASP A 53 14.78 -2.69 -13.66
CA ASP A 53 15.39 -3.43 -12.56
C ASP A 53 14.51 -3.37 -11.31
N VAL A 54 14.27 -4.51 -10.70
CA VAL A 54 13.63 -4.58 -9.39
C VAL A 54 14.73 -4.40 -8.35
N ARG A 55 14.78 -3.23 -7.75
CA ARG A 55 15.87 -2.85 -6.83
C ARG A 55 15.73 -3.47 -5.45
N ALA A 56 14.51 -3.64 -4.99
CA ALA A 56 14.25 -4.19 -3.67
C ALA A 56 12.84 -4.76 -3.59
N VAL A 57 12.70 -5.84 -2.86
CA VAL A 57 11.40 -6.42 -2.48
C VAL A 57 11.46 -6.72 -0.99
N ALA A 58 10.49 -6.22 -0.24
CA ALA A 58 10.42 -6.45 1.19
C ALA A 58 8.96 -6.64 1.61
N ILE A 59 8.76 -7.30 2.74
CA ILE A 59 7.41 -7.42 3.31
C ILE A 59 6.95 -6.05 3.76
N ALA A 60 5.79 -5.64 3.28
CA ALA A 60 5.18 -4.38 3.70
C ALA A 60 4.53 -4.56 5.08
N PRO A 61 4.65 -3.56 5.97
CA PRO A 61 4.14 -3.69 7.33
C PRO A 61 2.63 -3.48 7.45
N TYR A 62 1.90 -3.45 6.35
CA TYR A 62 0.47 -3.15 6.36
C TYR A 62 -0.37 -4.39 6.57
N ALA A 63 -1.27 -4.32 7.57
CA ALA A 63 -2.23 -5.39 7.80
C ALA A 63 -3.28 -5.41 6.69
N GLU A 64 -3.63 -4.22 6.19
CA GLU A 64 -4.67 -4.08 5.18
C GLU A 64 -4.42 -2.80 4.38
N VAL A 65 -4.87 -2.79 3.14
CA VAL A 65 -4.88 -1.60 2.28
C VAL A 65 -6.34 -1.17 2.11
N LEU A 66 -6.62 0.07 2.47
CA LEU A 66 -7.95 0.66 2.34
C LEU A 66 -8.00 1.48 1.06
N PHE A 67 -8.73 0.97 0.09
CA PHE A 67 -8.95 1.68 -1.17
C PHE A 67 -10.15 2.62 -1.01
N ASN A 68 -9.99 3.81 -1.54
CA ASN A 68 -11.02 4.84 -1.48
C ASN A 68 -11.51 5.14 -2.90
N ASP A 69 -11.65 6.39 -3.24
CA ASP A 69 -12.13 6.85 -4.52
C ASP A 69 -11.11 6.63 -5.64
N GLU A 70 -11.59 6.32 -6.84
CA GLU A 70 -10.77 6.16 -8.04
C GLU A 70 -9.96 7.41 -8.39
N ASP A 71 -10.43 8.58 -7.96
CA ASP A 71 -9.76 9.85 -8.21
C ASP A 71 -8.64 10.16 -7.20
N SER A 72 -8.43 9.29 -6.22
CA SER A 72 -7.39 9.46 -5.21
C SER A 72 -6.07 8.86 -5.70
N PHE A 73 -5.01 9.66 -5.70
CA PHE A 73 -3.71 9.28 -6.24
C PHE A 73 -2.64 9.07 -5.19
N LYS A 74 -2.95 9.37 -3.94
CA LYS A 74 -1.97 9.31 -2.86
C LYS A 74 -2.24 8.15 -1.94
N PHE A 75 -1.17 7.66 -1.34
CA PHE A 75 -1.24 6.59 -0.36
C PHE A 75 -0.64 7.08 0.95
N TYR A 76 -1.37 6.87 2.03
CA TYR A 76 -0.98 7.31 3.37
C TYR A 76 -0.75 6.10 4.26
N LYS A 77 0.33 6.15 5.01
CA LYS A 77 0.61 5.15 6.03
C LYS A 77 -0.04 5.60 7.33
N ALA A 78 -0.89 4.75 7.87
CA ALA A 78 -1.59 5.02 9.12
C ALA A 78 -1.17 4.01 10.17
N LYS A 79 -0.84 4.51 11.36
CA LYS A 79 -0.59 3.67 12.52
C LYS A 79 -1.77 3.85 13.45
N VAL A 80 -2.50 2.78 13.70
CA VAL A 80 -3.70 2.78 14.53
C VAL A 80 -3.45 1.92 15.76
N SER A 81 -3.73 2.47 16.93
CA SER A 81 -3.72 1.73 18.19
C SER A 81 -5.11 1.21 18.46
N ILE A 82 -5.22 -0.10 18.61
CA ILE A 82 -6.45 -0.74 19.06
C ILE A 82 -6.38 -0.86 20.57
N LEU A 83 -7.42 -0.35 21.23
CA LEU A 83 -7.50 -0.34 22.68
C LEU A 83 -8.36 -1.49 23.16
N SER A 84 -7.85 -2.27 24.11
CA SER A 84 -8.60 -3.33 24.75
C SER A 84 -8.34 -3.32 26.25
N ILE A 85 -9.30 -3.82 27.01
CA ILE A 85 -9.18 -3.92 28.46
C ILE A 85 -8.92 -5.37 28.82
N ASP A 86 -7.84 -5.60 29.56
CA ASP A 86 -7.56 -6.92 30.10
C ASP A 86 -8.49 -7.15 31.31
N GLU A 87 -9.37 -8.11 31.20
CA GLU A 87 -10.36 -8.41 32.23
C GLU A 87 -9.74 -8.83 33.55
N LYS A 88 -8.55 -9.42 33.54
CA LYS A 88 -7.87 -9.89 34.75
C LYS A 88 -7.17 -8.78 35.51
N THR A 89 -6.51 -7.89 34.80
CA THR A 89 -5.69 -6.82 35.40
C THR A 89 -6.36 -5.46 35.34
N GLU A 90 -7.45 -5.33 34.61
CA GLU A 90 -8.17 -4.07 34.34
C GLU A 90 -7.29 -3.01 33.66
N LYS A 91 -6.16 -3.45 33.07
CA LYS A 91 -5.26 -2.56 32.36
C LYS A 91 -5.65 -2.45 30.90
N VAL A 92 -5.51 -1.23 30.36
CA VAL A 92 -5.71 -0.98 28.95
C VAL A 92 -4.49 -1.49 28.17
N ARG A 93 -4.74 -2.35 27.20
CA ARG A 93 -3.71 -2.83 26.26
C ARG A 93 -3.85 -2.09 24.96
N ARG A 94 -2.69 -1.78 24.37
CA ARG A 94 -2.63 -1.14 23.05
C ARG A 94 -1.93 -2.09 22.08
N SER A 95 -2.58 -2.34 20.95
CA SER A 95 -2.01 -3.10 19.86
C SER A 95 -1.93 -2.19 18.63
N ASN A 96 -0.74 -2.02 18.08
CA ASN A 96 -0.56 -1.15 16.93
C ASN A 96 -0.73 -1.95 15.63
N ILE A 97 -1.53 -1.41 14.73
CA ILE A 97 -1.77 -2.00 13.41
C ILE A 97 -1.50 -0.92 12.38
N ASN A 98 -0.79 -1.28 11.32
CA ASN A 98 -0.51 -0.36 10.23
C ASN A 98 -1.47 -0.61 9.07
N TYR A 99 -1.98 0.47 8.50
CA TYR A 99 -2.82 0.45 7.31
C TYR A 99 -2.18 1.31 6.24
N LEU A 100 -2.40 0.94 4.99
CA LEU A 100 -2.12 1.80 3.86
C LEU A 100 -3.46 2.29 3.32
N VAL A 101 -3.63 3.60 3.20
CA VAL A 101 -4.92 4.21 2.85
C VAL A 101 -4.77 5.02 1.58
N GLN A 102 -5.58 4.71 0.59
CA GLN A 102 -5.68 5.51 -0.63
C GLN A 102 -6.59 6.71 -0.35
N ALA A 103 -6.06 7.90 -0.53
CA ALA A 103 -6.81 9.12 -0.23
C ALA A 103 -6.26 10.32 -1.00
N SER A 104 -7.02 11.38 -1.08
CA SER A 104 -6.61 12.62 -1.75
C SER A 104 -5.90 13.58 -0.82
N SER A 105 -6.07 13.45 0.48
CA SER A 105 -5.46 14.32 1.49
C SER A 105 -5.37 13.59 2.83
N ILE A 106 -4.64 14.17 3.77
CA ILE A 106 -4.57 13.63 5.13
C ILE A 106 -5.96 13.58 5.77
N ALA A 107 -6.76 14.63 5.59
CA ALA A 107 -8.11 14.67 6.13
C ALA A 107 -8.99 13.56 5.54
N ASP A 108 -8.87 13.32 4.22
CA ASP A 108 -9.58 12.26 3.54
C ASP A 108 -9.14 10.88 4.04
N ALA A 109 -7.84 10.68 4.23
CA ALA A 109 -7.31 9.44 4.77
C ALA A 109 -7.84 9.16 6.17
N ARG A 110 -7.90 10.18 7.01
CA ARG A 110 -8.48 10.06 8.35
C ARG A 110 -9.95 9.65 8.28
N SER A 111 -10.71 10.26 7.39
CA SER A 111 -12.12 9.92 7.19
C SER A 111 -12.29 8.46 6.76
N CYS A 112 -11.43 7.98 5.86
CA CYS A 112 -11.46 6.58 5.42
C CYS A 112 -11.25 5.61 6.59
N ILE A 113 -10.30 5.92 7.47
CA ILE A 113 -10.03 5.09 8.64
C ILE A 113 -11.23 5.10 9.59
N CYS A 114 -11.79 6.27 9.83
CA CYS A 114 -12.97 6.39 10.70
C CYS A 114 -14.16 5.60 10.14
N GLU A 115 -14.38 5.64 8.84
CA GLU A 115 -15.43 4.88 8.19
C GLU A 115 -15.18 3.37 8.27
N HIS A 116 -13.92 2.96 8.17
CA HIS A 116 -13.54 1.55 8.28
C HIS A 116 -13.87 0.99 9.67
N PHE A 117 -13.65 1.77 10.72
CA PHE A 117 -13.92 1.34 12.09
C PHE A 117 -15.34 1.63 12.58
N ALA A 118 -16.08 2.50 11.89
CA ALA A 118 -17.42 2.91 12.32
C ALA A 118 -18.39 1.75 12.58
N PRO A 119 -18.48 0.71 11.72
CA PRO A 119 -19.39 -0.41 11.97
C PRO A 119 -18.88 -1.39 13.03
N THR A 120 -17.69 -1.22 13.53
CA THR A 120 -17.11 -2.08 14.56
C THR A 120 -17.37 -1.48 15.94
N MET A 121 -17.25 -2.31 16.97
CA MET A 121 -17.33 -1.84 18.36
C MET A 121 -15.93 -1.67 18.95
N ILE A 122 -14.93 -1.51 18.09
CA ILE A 122 -13.52 -1.43 18.50
C ILE A 122 -13.18 -0.01 18.90
N ASP A 123 -12.54 0.15 20.05
CA ASP A 123 -11.94 1.41 20.44
C ASP A 123 -10.56 1.53 19.81
N TYR A 124 -10.31 2.65 19.16
CA TYR A 124 -9.05 2.87 18.45
C TYR A 124 -8.61 4.32 18.52
N GLU A 125 -7.33 4.53 18.28
CA GLU A 125 -6.74 5.87 18.11
C GLU A 125 -5.83 5.86 16.88
N ILE A 126 -5.93 6.92 16.08
CA ILE A 126 -4.98 7.12 14.98
C ILE A 126 -3.75 7.79 15.58
N VAL A 127 -2.66 7.04 15.67
CA VAL A 127 -1.42 7.50 16.32
C VAL A 127 -0.56 8.31 15.36
N ALA A 128 -0.51 7.90 14.10
CA ALA A 128 0.28 8.56 13.08
C ALA A 128 -0.38 8.40 11.73
N LEU A 129 -0.23 9.42 10.90
CA LEU A 129 -0.76 9.42 9.55
C LEU A 129 0.15 10.27 8.68
N ALA A 130 0.76 9.67 7.68
CA ALA A 130 1.75 10.33 6.83
C ALA A 130 1.63 9.89 5.37
N GLU A 131 1.82 10.85 4.48
CA GLU A 131 1.87 10.56 3.05
C GLU A 131 3.12 9.73 2.75
N THR A 132 2.97 8.74 1.87
CA THR A 132 4.05 7.88 1.42
C THR A 132 4.49 8.27 0.02
N GLN A 133 5.60 7.66 -0.44
CA GLN A 133 6.06 7.80 -1.81
C GLN A 133 5.54 6.68 -2.71
N ILE A 134 4.62 5.87 -2.22
CA ILE A 134 4.04 4.76 -2.97
C ILE A 134 3.22 5.33 -4.13
N ILE A 135 3.55 4.90 -5.34
CA ILE A 135 2.91 5.35 -6.57
C ILE A 135 1.59 4.62 -6.79
N ASP A 136 1.57 3.31 -6.55
CA ASP A 136 0.37 2.52 -6.75
C ASP A 136 0.44 1.22 -5.95
N VAL A 137 -0.72 0.56 -5.86
CA VAL A 137 -0.87 -0.72 -5.18
C VAL A 137 -1.52 -1.69 -6.16
N PHE A 138 -0.88 -2.83 -6.35
CA PHE A 138 -1.39 -3.86 -7.25
C PHE A 138 -1.87 -5.06 -6.44
N GLU A 139 -3.18 -5.31 -6.51
CA GLU A 139 -3.76 -6.48 -5.87
C GLU A 139 -3.46 -7.73 -6.68
N ARG A 140 -3.37 -8.87 -5.99
CA ARG A 140 -3.18 -10.14 -6.66
C ARG A 140 -4.38 -10.40 -7.57
N SER A 141 -4.10 -10.85 -8.80
CA SER A 141 -5.14 -11.07 -9.79
C SER A 141 -6.14 -12.12 -9.33
N LYS A 142 -7.41 -11.73 -9.30
CA LYS A 142 -8.51 -12.67 -8.98
C LYS A 142 -8.92 -13.52 -10.18
N ALA A 143 -8.46 -13.17 -11.37
CA ALA A 143 -8.74 -13.93 -12.57
C ALA A 143 -8.21 -15.35 -12.50
N GLU A 144 -7.09 -15.54 -11.82
CA GLU A 144 -6.49 -16.86 -11.61
C GLU A 144 -7.36 -17.76 -10.75
N SER A 145 -8.14 -17.20 -9.84
CA SER A 145 -9.00 -17.98 -8.97
C SER A 145 -10.34 -18.36 -9.64
N THR A 146 -10.67 -17.75 -10.76
CA THR A 146 -11.93 -17.99 -11.49
C THR A 146 -11.77 -18.90 -12.70
N THR A 147 -10.57 -19.24 -13.07
CA THR A 147 -10.28 -20.09 -14.25
C THR A 147 -10.29 -21.58 -13.92
N LYS A 148 -11.06 -21.97 -13.00
CA LYS A 148 -11.16 -23.38 -12.60
C LYS A 148 -12.30 -24.11 -13.24
#